data_3fa7eab231669087a12e5caaeaa2e6c5
#
_entry.id   3fa7eab231669087a12e5caaeaa2e6c5
#
_cell.length_a   1.000
_cell.length_b   1.000
_cell.length_c   1.000
_cell.angle_alpha   90.00
_cell.angle_beta   90.00
_cell.angle_gamma   90.00
#
_symmetry.space_group_name_H-M   'P 1'
#
loop_
_entity.id
_entity.type
_entity.pdbx_description
1 polymer ?
#
loop_
_entity_poly.entity_id
_entity_poly.type
_entity_poly.pdbx_seq_one_letter_code
_entity_poly.pdbx_strand_id
1 'polypeptide(L)'
;MNILYLGDIVGRIGRKAVAGLLPQLKQTYSIDFTIANSENATHGHGLSHIHYNELLEVGIDAFTSGNHFLRHKDVFNTTFDFSKQVRPYNFNNKTPLEGTRAVSYTHLTLP
;
A
#
# COMPACT_ATOMS: atom_id res chain seq x y z
N MET A 1 -18.39 -7.76 3.06
CA MET A 1 -16.93 -7.49 2.98
C MET A 1 -16.60 -6.22 3.76
N ASN A 2 -15.60 -6.30 4.62
CA ASN A 2 -15.13 -5.15 5.39
C ASN A 2 -13.77 -4.70 4.85
N ILE A 3 -13.69 -3.45 4.46
CA ILE A 3 -12.46 -2.86 3.91
C ILE A 3 -11.94 -1.82 4.88
N LEU A 4 -10.66 -1.91 5.23
CA LEU A 4 -9.97 -0.91 6.04
C LEU A 4 -9.11 -0.05 5.13
N TYR A 5 -9.24 1.26 5.23
CA TYR A 5 -8.36 2.19 4.57
C TYR A 5 -7.51 2.90 5.62
N LEU A 6 -6.19 2.78 5.49
CA LEU A 6 -5.24 3.50 6.33
C LEU A 6 -4.80 4.75 5.57
N GLY A 7 -4.92 5.89 6.21
CA GLY A 7 -4.45 7.14 5.66
C GLY A 7 -2.93 7.17 5.59
N ASP A 8 -2.37 8.34 5.52
CA ASP A 8 -0.96 8.58 5.26
C ASP A 8 -0.04 7.87 6.27
N ILE A 9 0.73 6.89 5.80
CA ILE A 9 1.76 6.23 6.61
C ILE A 9 3.05 7.02 6.44
N VAL A 10 3.52 7.66 7.50
CA VAL A 10 4.68 8.55 7.44
C VAL A 10 5.87 7.92 8.14
N GLY A 11 6.88 7.54 7.37
CA GLY A 11 8.18 7.12 7.84
C GLY A 11 8.15 5.91 8.77
N ARG A 12 9.24 5.74 9.50
CA ARG A 12 9.43 4.58 10.38
C ARG A 12 8.37 4.48 11.47
N ILE A 13 8.01 5.63 12.08
CA ILE A 13 7.00 5.65 13.15
C ILE A 13 5.67 5.14 12.62
N GLY A 14 5.26 5.62 11.43
CA GLY A 14 4.03 5.16 10.79
C GLY A 14 4.08 3.68 10.45
N ARG A 15 5.17 3.21 9.86
CA ARG A 15 5.33 1.78 9.54
C ARG A 15 5.27 0.91 10.79
N LYS A 16 5.92 1.33 11.89
CA LYS A 16 5.87 0.59 13.15
C LYS A 16 4.47 0.55 13.76
N ALA A 17 3.76 1.68 13.69
CA ALA A 17 2.39 1.74 14.21
C ALA A 17 1.49 0.76 13.46
N VAL A 18 1.60 0.71 12.14
CA VAL A 18 0.84 -0.24 11.32
C VAL A 18 1.19 -1.68 11.70
N ALA A 19 2.48 -1.99 11.80
CA ALA A 19 2.90 -3.35 12.15
C ALA A 19 2.37 -3.79 13.52
N GLY A 20 2.32 -2.87 14.47
CA GLY A 20 1.86 -3.17 15.82
C GLY A 20 0.35 -3.26 15.97
N LEU A 21 -0.41 -2.50 15.18
CA LEU A 21 -1.85 -2.36 15.38
C LEU A 21 -2.69 -3.12 14.36
N LEU A 22 -2.19 -3.33 13.15
CA LEU A 22 -3.01 -3.89 12.07
C LEU A 22 -3.55 -5.30 12.37
N PRO A 23 -2.78 -6.24 12.92
CA PRO A 23 -3.33 -7.57 13.21
C PRO A 23 -4.55 -7.53 14.11
N GLN A 24 -4.51 -6.71 15.17
CA GLN A 24 -5.63 -6.59 16.10
C GLN A 24 -6.82 -5.87 15.47
N LEU A 25 -6.56 -4.83 14.66
CA LEU A 25 -7.64 -4.13 13.95
C LEU A 25 -8.35 -5.08 12.99
N LYS A 26 -7.61 -5.91 12.27
CA LYS A 26 -8.21 -6.89 11.37
C LYS A 26 -9.12 -7.86 12.11
N GLN A 27 -8.69 -8.32 13.28
CA GLN A 27 -9.45 -9.24 14.08
C GLN A 27 -10.69 -8.56 14.68
N THR A 28 -10.50 -7.39 15.30
CA THR A 28 -11.58 -6.68 15.98
C THR A 28 -12.72 -6.30 15.04
N TYR A 29 -12.38 -5.87 13.83
CA TYR A 29 -13.37 -5.37 12.86
C TYR A 29 -13.65 -6.36 11.72
N SER A 30 -13.12 -7.57 11.80
CA SER A 30 -13.27 -8.59 10.75
C SER A 30 -12.93 -8.06 9.37
N ILE A 31 -11.75 -7.44 9.25
CA ILE A 31 -11.31 -6.80 8.02
C ILE A 31 -10.91 -7.85 6.99
N ASP A 32 -11.49 -7.74 5.79
CA ASP A 32 -11.22 -8.66 4.68
C ASP A 32 -10.13 -8.13 3.76
N PHE A 33 -10.03 -6.81 3.59
CA PHE A 33 -9.09 -6.20 2.64
C PHE A 33 -8.60 -4.87 3.21
N THR A 34 -7.28 -4.63 3.16
CA THR A 34 -6.66 -3.44 3.72
C THR A 34 -5.93 -2.66 2.63
N ILE A 35 -6.28 -1.39 2.50
CA ILE A 35 -5.64 -0.45 1.56
C ILE A 35 -4.97 0.63 2.39
N ALA A 36 -3.78 1.08 1.97
CA ALA A 36 -3.07 2.15 2.65
C ALA A 36 -2.50 3.16 1.67
N ASN A 37 -2.47 4.42 2.08
CA ASN A 37 -1.72 5.44 1.34
C ASN A 37 -0.25 5.34 1.73
N SER A 38 0.62 5.19 0.73
CA SER A 38 2.04 4.89 0.92
C SER A 38 2.98 5.99 0.45
N GLU A 39 2.46 7.14 0.04
CA GLU A 39 3.30 8.16 -0.59
C GLU A 39 4.40 8.72 0.31
N ASN A 40 4.29 8.56 1.62
CA ASN A 40 5.26 9.06 2.59
C ASN A 40 5.85 7.95 3.47
N ALA A 41 5.67 6.69 3.11
CA ALA A 41 6.04 5.56 3.95
C ALA A 41 7.55 5.41 4.14
N THR A 42 8.35 5.81 3.14
CA THR A 42 9.81 5.77 3.22
C THR A 42 10.32 7.16 3.57
N HIS A 43 10.66 7.36 4.83
CA HIS A 43 11.26 8.60 5.34
C HIS A 43 10.47 9.87 4.97
N GLY A 44 9.16 9.74 4.78
CA GLY A 44 8.30 10.86 4.39
C GLY A 44 8.35 11.21 2.91
N HIS A 45 8.97 10.38 2.05
CA HIS A 45 9.17 10.66 0.64
C HIS A 45 9.05 9.40 -0.22
N GLY A 46 7.83 9.05 -0.62
CA GLY A 46 7.60 7.92 -1.50
C GLY A 46 7.63 6.57 -0.78
N LEU A 47 7.82 5.51 -1.55
CA LEU A 47 7.81 4.13 -1.05
C LEU A 47 8.93 3.34 -1.69
N SER A 48 9.88 2.88 -0.86
CA SER A 48 10.92 1.98 -1.33
C SER A 48 10.37 0.57 -1.51
N HIS A 49 11.03 -0.24 -2.34
CA HIS A 49 10.62 -1.62 -2.55
C HIS A 49 10.76 -2.45 -1.26
N ILE A 50 11.76 -2.16 -0.43
CA ILE A 50 11.94 -2.83 0.85
C ILE A 50 10.74 -2.56 1.77
N HIS A 51 10.32 -1.31 1.88
CA HIS A 51 9.17 -0.96 2.73
C HIS A 51 7.85 -1.43 2.13
N TYR A 52 7.75 -1.45 0.81
CA TYR A 52 6.60 -2.03 0.12
C TYR A 52 6.41 -3.49 0.54
N ASN A 53 7.45 -4.29 0.46
CA ASN A 53 7.38 -5.70 0.84
C ASN A 53 7.13 -5.88 2.34
N GLU A 54 7.75 -5.06 3.17
CA GLU A 54 7.53 -5.08 4.62
C GLU A 54 6.07 -4.85 4.97
N LEU A 55 5.45 -3.85 4.34
CA LEU A 55 4.05 -3.52 4.60
C LEU A 55 3.08 -4.59 4.04
N LEU A 56 3.42 -5.22 2.93
CA LEU A 56 2.65 -6.38 2.45
C LEU A 56 2.68 -7.52 3.46
N GLU A 57 3.83 -7.82 4.03
CA GLU A 57 3.96 -8.88 5.03
C GLU A 57 3.16 -8.58 6.29
N VAL A 58 3.07 -7.31 6.68
CA VAL A 58 2.27 -6.89 7.84
C VAL A 58 0.78 -7.11 7.59
N GLY A 59 0.35 -7.13 6.33
CA GLY A 59 -1.03 -7.41 6.00
C GLY A 59 -1.75 -6.35 5.19
N ILE A 60 -1.04 -5.38 4.62
CA ILE A 60 -1.63 -4.45 3.66
C ILE A 60 -1.76 -5.16 2.32
N ASP A 61 -2.90 -5.02 1.66
CA ASP A 61 -3.21 -5.73 0.42
C ASP A 61 -2.98 -4.87 -0.82
N ALA A 62 -3.15 -3.56 -0.70
CA ALA A 62 -2.96 -2.64 -1.82
C ALA A 62 -2.57 -1.26 -1.32
N PHE A 63 -1.93 -0.49 -2.19
CA PHE A 63 -1.42 0.84 -1.84
C PHE A 63 -1.95 1.89 -2.81
N THR A 64 -2.37 3.02 -2.25
CA THR A 64 -2.58 4.24 -3.02
C THR A 64 -1.37 5.15 -2.82
N SER A 65 -1.27 6.18 -3.65
CA SER A 65 -0.20 7.15 -3.58
C SER A 65 -0.76 8.55 -3.84
N GLY A 66 0.11 9.54 -3.85
CA GLY A 66 -0.29 10.92 -4.04
C GLY A 66 0.84 11.72 -4.69
N ASN A 67 0.93 13.01 -4.35
CA ASN A 67 1.88 13.90 -5.00
C ASN A 67 3.35 13.54 -4.73
N HIS A 68 3.64 12.70 -3.74
CA HIS A 68 5.00 12.22 -3.46
C HIS A 68 5.33 10.90 -4.16
N PHE A 69 4.48 10.42 -5.06
CA PHE A 69 4.61 9.13 -5.72
C PHE A 69 6.00 8.93 -6.34
N LEU A 70 6.55 9.95 -6.98
CA LEU A 70 7.84 9.88 -7.69
C LEU A 70 9.05 10.24 -6.81
N ARG A 71 8.85 10.48 -5.52
CA ARG A 71 9.93 10.94 -4.64
C ARG A 71 10.98 9.88 -4.33
N HIS A 72 10.63 8.59 -4.38
CA HIS A 72 11.60 7.52 -4.19
C HIS A 72 11.98 6.91 -5.54
N LYS A 73 13.28 6.72 -5.75
CA LYS A 73 13.83 6.23 -7.03
C LYS A 73 13.37 4.84 -7.40
N ASP A 74 13.00 4.00 -6.42
CA ASP A 74 12.68 2.60 -6.66
C ASP A 74 11.48 2.43 -7.59
N VAL A 75 10.55 3.39 -7.63
CA VAL A 75 9.37 3.32 -8.49
C VAL A 75 9.76 3.30 -9.97
N PHE A 76 10.93 3.83 -10.32
CA PHE A 76 11.42 3.84 -11.69
C PHE A 76 12.16 2.55 -12.07
N ASN A 77 12.42 1.66 -11.11
CA ASN A 77 13.15 0.43 -11.38
C ASN A 77 12.18 -0.66 -11.83
N THR A 78 12.19 -0.97 -13.13
CA THR A 78 11.26 -1.92 -13.73
C THR A 78 11.48 -3.37 -13.28
N THR A 79 12.61 -3.67 -12.61
CA THR A 79 12.83 -5.01 -12.05
C THR A 79 12.12 -5.22 -10.73
N PHE A 80 11.64 -4.14 -10.07
CA PHE A 80 10.88 -4.24 -8.83
C PHE A 80 9.40 -4.43 -9.15
N ASP A 81 8.76 -5.31 -8.41
CA ASP A 81 7.32 -5.53 -8.52
C ASP A 81 6.59 -4.61 -7.54
N PHE A 82 5.89 -3.61 -8.07
CA PHE A 82 5.00 -2.74 -7.33
C PHE A 82 3.53 -2.95 -7.73
N SER A 83 3.18 -4.16 -8.13
CA SER A 83 1.86 -4.44 -8.72
C SER A 83 0.69 -4.17 -7.79
N LYS A 84 0.91 -4.09 -6.48
CA LYS A 84 -0.13 -3.76 -5.50
C LYS A 84 -0.28 -2.26 -5.25
N GLN A 85 0.49 -1.42 -5.94
CA GLN A 85 0.44 0.03 -5.80
C GLN A 85 -0.11 0.67 -7.07
N VAL A 86 -0.92 1.72 -6.91
CA VAL A 86 -1.37 2.54 -8.03
C VAL A 86 -0.78 3.95 -7.89
N ARG A 87 -0.50 4.58 -9.05
CA ARG A 87 -0.15 6.00 -9.09
C ARG A 87 -1.41 6.86 -9.07
N PRO A 88 -1.30 8.16 -8.80
CA PRO A 88 -2.45 9.05 -8.97
C PRO A 88 -2.97 8.97 -10.41
N TYR A 89 -4.28 8.88 -10.56
CA TYR A 89 -4.92 8.67 -11.87
C TYR A 89 -4.59 9.80 -12.84
N ASN A 90 -4.49 11.02 -12.33
CA ASN A 90 -4.27 12.23 -13.15
C ASN A 90 -2.80 12.49 -13.49
N PHE A 91 -1.89 11.61 -13.11
CA PHE A 91 -0.50 11.70 -13.54
C PHE A 91 -0.40 11.31 -15.02
N ASN A 92 0.65 11.81 -15.69
CA ASN A 92 0.91 11.50 -17.08
C ASN A 92 1.04 9.99 -17.29
N ASN A 93 0.45 9.44 -18.37
CA ASN A 93 0.50 7.99 -18.66
C ASN A 93 1.91 7.46 -18.90
N LYS A 94 2.91 8.34 -19.07
CA LYS A 94 4.32 7.91 -19.14
C LYS A 94 4.95 7.68 -17.77
N THR A 95 4.28 8.08 -16.69
CA THR A 95 4.77 7.79 -15.34
C THR A 95 4.63 6.30 -15.05
N PRO A 96 5.49 5.73 -14.17
CA PRO A 96 5.41 4.32 -13.83
C PRO A 96 4.07 3.92 -13.23
N LEU A 97 3.76 2.65 -13.30
CA LEU A 97 2.58 1.99 -12.76
C LEU A 97 1.27 2.45 -13.42
N GLU A 98 0.19 1.89 -12.96
CA GLU A 98 -1.15 2.16 -13.46
C GLU A 98 -1.87 3.14 -12.54
N GLY A 99 -2.78 3.94 -13.11
CA GLY A 99 -3.62 4.87 -12.34
C GLY A 99 -4.84 4.20 -11.72
N THR A 100 -5.21 3.03 -12.21
CA THR A 100 -6.27 2.20 -11.65
C THR A 100 -5.84 0.74 -11.70
N ARG A 101 -6.40 -0.07 -10.83
CA ARG A 101 -6.12 -1.51 -10.84
C ARG A 101 -7.31 -2.25 -10.27
N ALA A 102 -7.76 -3.26 -11.00
CA ALA A 102 -8.76 -4.18 -10.51
C ALA A 102 -8.09 -5.23 -9.61
N VAL A 103 -8.71 -5.53 -8.49
CA VAL A 103 -8.25 -6.54 -7.55
C VAL A 103 -9.36 -7.53 -7.33
N SER A 104 -9.07 -8.83 -7.48
CA SER A 104 -10.01 -9.88 -7.15
C SER A 104 -9.72 -10.39 -5.76
N TYR A 105 -10.75 -10.40 -4.92
CA TYR A 105 -10.69 -10.97 -3.59
C TYR A 105 -11.65 -12.16 -3.52
N THR A 106 -11.11 -13.33 -3.22
CA THR A 106 -11.90 -14.53 -3.05
C THR A 106 -11.90 -14.91 -1.58
N HIS A 107 -13.10 -14.89 -0.99
CA HIS A 107 -13.30 -15.31 0.39
C HIS A 107 -13.99 -16.65 0.37
N LEU A 108 -13.28 -17.69 0.80
CA LEU A 108 -13.85 -19.02 0.94
C LEU A 108 -14.29 -19.21 2.38
N THR A 109 -15.60 -19.36 2.54
CA THR A 109 -16.16 -19.78 3.81
C THR A 109 -16.40 -21.28 3.75
N LEU A 110 -15.66 -22.03 4.54
CA LEU A 110 -15.86 -23.48 4.61
C LEU A 110 -16.87 -23.78 5.71
N PRO A 111 -17.80 -24.71 5.44
CA PRO A 111 -18.76 -25.13 6.45
C PRO A 111 -18.09 -25.85 7.61
#